data_d1794e03a9e94875e081390d9dfa9a20
#
_entry.id   d1794e03a9e94875e081390d9dfa9a20
#
_cell.length_a   1.000
_cell.length_b   1.000
_cell.length_c   1.000
_cell.angle_alpha   90.00
_cell.angle_beta   90.00
_cell.angle_gamma   90.00
#
_symmetry.space_group_name_H-M   'P 1'
#
loop_
_entity.id
_entity.type
_entity.pdbx_description
1 polymer ?
#
loop_
_entity_poly.entity_id
_entity_poly.type
_entity_poly.pdbx_seq_one_letter_code
_entity_poly.pdbx_strand_id
1 'polypeptide(L)'
;MSNKNIRSVIIPNGVLRIGALCFDSCTNLQEITIPDSVMYIVRSGDARSGGFLQFCDSLKEITLGSGLENFFDTYDLNGSHSFECIDISKNNKYYCSIDGVAFSKDKKKLLKYPPAKKDEIYTIPDSVSKLSMPMGFTLNENLKAVIIPKSVKEISLYTFGTSLNSIYGYKGTVAETYAKENGFKFIEISEPTSVSLNKTSLTLDVGKSYTLTKTVSPSNAVTSYTWSSSNTSVATVDGNGKVTAKASGTATITVKTSNGKTATCKVTVNLPAPQITGLANTTGGIKISWNKVDGAYGYRLYYKPVSGGWKRFKDTTATSFTDSGVVPNKTETYTIRCIDKNGNTVSGFYSMGWSKKYTPVAPTITRLSNTSKGVSVTWNKIAGVYGYRLYRKYDG
;
A
#
# COMPACT_ATOMS: atom_id res chain seq x y z
N MET A 1 -0.24 24.66 -45.08
CA MET A 1 -0.32 23.47 -45.94
C MET A 1 -0.39 22.25 -45.07
N SER A 2 -1.45 21.46 -45.13
CA SER A 2 -1.59 20.21 -44.40
C SER A 2 -0.54 19.21 -44.87
N ASN A 3 0.37 18.76 -44.02
CA ASN A 3 1.35 17.74 -44.37
C ASN A 3 0.99 16.40 -43.74
N LYS A 4 0.27 15.58 -44.50
CA LYS A 4 -0.19 14.24 -44.07
C LYS A 4 0.93 13.23 -43.85
N ASN A 5 2.19 13.53 -44.18
CA ASN A 5 3.32 12.60 -44.06
C ASN A 5 4.09 12.76 -42.73
N ILE A 6 3.82 13.81 -41.96
CA ILE A 6 4.49 14.07 -40.69
C ILE A 6 3.99 13.07 -39.65
N ARG A 7 4.90 12.28 -39.05
CA ARG A 7 4.63 11.34 -37.95
C ARG A 7 5.11 11.83 -36.61
N SER A 8 6.20 12.59 -36.60
CA SER A 8 6.76 13.19 -35.40
C SER A 8 7.33 14.57 -35.72
N VAL A 9 7.38 15.45 -34.72
CA VAL A 9 7.91 16.79 -34.82
C VAL A 9 8.77 17.07 -33.61
N ILE A 10 10.00 17.53 -33.83
CA ILE A 10 10.89 18.07 -32.80
C ILE A 10 10.94 19.58 -32.96
N ILE A 11 10.40 20.30 -31.99
CA ILE A 11 10.51 21.75 -31.93
C ILE A 11 11.76 22.09 -31.11
N PRO A 12 12.80 22.75 -31.70
CA PRO A 12 14.02 23.03 -30.96
C PRO A 12 13.80 24.02 -29.81
N ASN A 13 14.63 23.90 -28.76
CA ASN A 13 14.73 24.93 -27.74
C ASN A 13 15.15 26.25 -28.37
N GLY A 14 14.58 27.39 -27.91
CA GLY A 14 14.81 28.73 -28.46
C GLY A 14 13.69 29.19 -29.40
N VAL A 15 12.81 28.30 -29.87
CA VAL A 15 11.57 28.71 -30.54
C VAL A 15 10.67 29.39 -29.53
N LEU A 16 10.29 30.65 -29.77
CA LEU A 16 9.47 31.45 -28.87
C LEU A 16 7.97 31.44 -29.26
N ARG A 17 7.69 31.25 -30.54
CA ARG A 17 6.33 31.33 -31.11
C ARG A 17 6.11 30.25 -32.15
N ILE A 18 4.93 29.67 -32.18
CA ILE A 18 4.51 28.74 -33.22
C ILE A 18 3.36 29.38 -33.98
N GLY A 19 3.45 29.34 -35.31
CA GLY A 19 2.43 29.95 -36.18
C GLY A 19 1.08 29.25 -36.10
N ALA A 20 0.03 29.99 -36.41
CA ALA A 20 -1.32 29.41 -36.58
C ALA A 20 -1.29 28.34 -37.67
N LEU A 21 -2.10 27.29 -37.48
CA LEU A 21 -2.28 26.18 -38.45
C LEU A 21 -0.97 25.43 -38.82
N CYS A 22 0.12 25.58 -38.04
CA CYS A 22 1.40 24.92 -38.34
C CYS A 22 1.26 23.41 -38.48
N PHE A 23 0.44 22.79 -37.64
CA PHE A 23 0.21 21.35 -37.64
C PHE A 23 -1.25 20.99 -37.89
N ASP A 24 -2.00 21.90 -38.49
CA ASP A 24 -3.36 21.63 -38.93
C ASP A 24 -3.38 20.47 -39.93
N SER A 25 -4.31 19.54 -39.75
CA SER A 25 -4.52 18.37 -40.61
C SER A 25 -3.27 17.49 -40.80
N CYS A 26 -2.36 17.46 -39.80
CA CYS A 26 -1.27 16.49 -39.75
C CYS A 26 -1.79 15.13 -39.26
N THR A 27 -2.56 14.46 -40.10
CA THR A 27 -3.34 13.27 -39.75
C THR A 27 -2.51 12.07 -39.26
N ASN A 28 -1.21 12.02 -39.60
CA ASN A 28 -0.29 10.95 -39.17
C ASN A 28 0.61 11.31 -37.99
N LEU A 29 0.48 12.53 -37.45
CA LEU A 29 1.25 12.99 -36.29
C LEU A 29 0.81 12.22 -35.03
N GLN A 30 1.75 11.51 -34.37
CA GLN A 30 1.43 10.63 -33.24
C GLN A 30 1.67 11.30 -31.89
N GLU A 31 2.68 12.14 -31.79
CA GLU A 31 3.07 12.86 -30.58
C GLU A 31 3.64 14.24 -30.90
N ILE A 32 3.48 15.17 -30.00
CA ILE A 32 4.09 16.49 -30.10
C ILE A 32 4.52 17.00 -28.72
N THR A 33 5.74 17.51 -28.64
CA THR A 33 6.27 18.19 -27.46
C THR A 33 6.49 19.66 -27.77
N ILE A 34 5.84 20.53 -27.03
CA ILE A 34 6.05 21.96 -27.06
C ILE A 34 7.11 22.28 -26.01
N PRO A 35 8.34 22.74 -26.38
CA PRO A 35 9.43 22.98 -25.44
C PRO A 35 9.15 24.17 -24.51
N ASP A 36 9.92 24.25 -23.43
CA ASP A 36 9.79 25.27 -22.38
C ASP A 36 9.99 26.72 -22.93
N SER A 37 10.70 26.86 -24.04
CA SER A 37 10.95 28.17 -24.66
C SER A 37 9.75 28.78 -25.39
N VAL A 38 8.78 27.96 -25.80
CA VAL A 38 7.60 28.45 -26.53
C VAL A 38 6.65 29.16 -25.58
N MET A 39 6.38 30.42 -25.85
CA MET A 39 5.51 31.29 -25.06
C MET A 39 4.10 31.41 -25.67
N TYR A 40 4.04 31.46 -27.01
CA TYR A 40 2.77 31.75 -27.69
C TYR A 40 2.54 30.84 -28.90
N ILE A 41 1.27 30.45 -29.07
CA ILE A 41 0.75 29.96 -30.34
C ILE A 41 0.05 31.13 -31.00
N VAL A 42 0.55 31.54 -32.16
CA VAL A 42 -0.02 32.65 -32.95
C VAL A 42 -1.37 32.18 -33.49
N ARG A 43 -2.40 33.00 -33.32
CA ARG A 43 -3.73 32.75 -33.87
C ARG A 43 -3.95 33.50 -35.18
N SER A 44 -4.69 32.90 -36.11
CA SER A 44 -5.16 33.66 -37.28
C SER A 44 -6.23 34.66 -36.85
N GLY A 45 -6.34 35.79 -37.52
CA GLY A 45 -7.28 36.86 -37.17
C GLY A 45 -8.75 36.49 -37.27
N ASP A 46 -9.09 35.32 -37.82
CA ASP A 46 -10.44 34.78 -37.86
C ASP A 46 -10.58 33.73 -36.75
N ALA A 47 -11.41 34.05 -35.76
CA ALA A 47 -11.62 33.23 -34.56
C ALA A 47 -12.20 31.80 -34.88
N ARG A 48 -12.56 31.51 -36.11
CA ARG A 48 -13.12 30.21 -36.52
C ARG A 48 -12.16 29.31 -37.28
N SER A 49 -10.97 29.78 -37.63
CA SER A 49 -10.06 29.08 -38.56
C SER A 49 -8.60 28.98 -38.05
N GLY A 50 -8.33 28.89 -36.76
CA GLY A 50 -6.99 29.10 -36.28
C GLY A 50 -6.43 28.12 -35.26
N GLY A 51 -6.94 26.92 -35.16
CA GLY A 51 -6.41 25.94 -34.20
C GLY A 51 -5.04 25.39 -34.57
N PHE A 52 -4.22 25.12 -33.57
CA PHE A 52 -2.83 24.71 -33.74
C PHE A 52 -2.69 23.23 -34.15
N LEU A 53 -3.47 22.34 -33.55
CA LEU A 53 -3.47 20.89 -33.73
C LEU A 53 -4.86 20.37 -34.15
N GLN A 54 -5.49 21.05 -35.11
CA GLN A 54 -6.78 20.59 -35.62
C GLN A 54 -6.60 19.38 -36.52
N PHE A 55 -7.56 18.47 -36.50
CA PHE A 55 -7.66 17.30 -37.40
C PHE A 55 -6.39 16.42 -37.41
N CYS A 56 -5.70 16.30 -36.25
CA CYS A 56 -4.55 15.40 -36.08
C CYS A 56 -5.04 14.04 -35.56
N ASP A 57 -5.64 13.23 -36.44
CA ASP A 57 -6.38 12.02 -36.04
C ASP A 57 -5.52 10.88 -35.48
N SER A 58 -4.20 10.91 -35.68
CA SER A 58 -3.28 9.91 -35.11
C SER A 58 -2.60 10.37 -33.81
N LEU A 59 -2.84 11.61 -33.36
CA LEU A 59 -2.19 12.20 -32.20
C LEU A 59 -2.62 11.46 -30.93
N LYS A 60 -1.65 10.92 -30.17
CA LYS A 60 -1.85 10.16 -28.93
C LYS A 60 -1.54 10.95 -27.69
N GLU A 61 -0.48 11.74 -27.74
CA GLU A 61 0.03 12.46 -26.58
C GLU A 61 0.45 13.87 -26.97
N ILE A 62 0.18 14.80 -26.05
CA ILE A 62 0.55 16.20 -26.16
C ILE A 62 1.32 16.57 -24.90
N THR A 63 2.58 16.99 -25.05
CA THR A 63 3.38 17.51 -23.95
C THR A 63 3.54 19.02 -24.07
N LEU A 64 3.23 19.77 -23.01
CA LEU A 64 3.33 21.22 -22.96
C LEU A 64 4.42 21.68 -22.00
N GLY A 65 5.37 22.45 -22.51
CA GLY A 65 6.46 23.06 -21.73
C GLY A 65 5.99 24.15 -20.76
N SER A 66 6.96 24.70 -20.04
CA SER A 66 6.70 25.65 -18.95
C SER A 66 6.33 27.07 -19.40
N GLY A 67 6.71 27.46 -20.62
CA GLY A 67 6.54 28.84 -21.12
C GLY A 67 5.16 29.13 -21.72
N LEU A 68 4.42 28.11 -22.13
CA LEU A 68 3.21 28.30 -22.93
C LEU A 68 2.07 28.94 -22.14
N GLU A 69 1.56 30.09 -22.64
CA GLU A 69 0.55 30.91 -21.97
C GLU A 69 -0.86 30.77 -22.54
N ASN A 70 -0.98 30.55 -23.86
CA ASN A 70 -2.24 30.67 -24.60
C ASN A 70 -2.63 29.42 -25.37
N PHE A 71 -2.65 28.28 -24.70
CA PHE A 71 -3.22 27.03 -25.24
C PHE A 71 -4.69 26.88 -24.77
N PHE A 72 -5.34 25.80 -25.06
CA PHE A 72 -6.71 25.47 -24.63
C PHE A 72 -7.81 26.48 -25.06
N ASP A 73 -7.66 27.12 -26.20
CA ASP A 73 -8.81 27.72 -26.85
C ASP A 73 -9.69 26.65 -27.50
N THR A 74 -10.95 26.99 -27.75
CA THR A 74 -11.99 26.08 -28.30
C THR A 74 -11.55 25.33 -29.55
N TYR A 75 -10.69 25.92 -30.36
CA TYR A 75 -10.30 25.38 -31.68
C TYR A 75 -8.92 24.71 -31.70
N ASP A 76 -8.09 24.83 -30.66
CA ASP A 76 -6.71 24.35 -30.71
C ASP A 76 -6.60 22.82 -30.95
N LEU A 77 -7.54 22.04 -30.49
CA LEU A 77 -7.58 20.58 -30.58
C LEU A 77 -8.85 20.08 -31.29
N ASN A 78 -9.52 20.95 -32.05
CA ASN A 78 -10.77 20.56 -32.69
C ASN A 78 -10.52 19.50 -33.77
N GLY A 79 -11.38 18.47 -33.82
CA GLY A 79 -11.25 17.38 -34.78
C GLY A 79 -10.11 16.39 -34.51
N SER A 80 -9.29 16.58 -33.48
CA SER A 80 -8.28 15.60 -33.05
C SER A 80 -8.88 14.68 -32.00
N HIS A 81 -9.19 13.44 -32.36
CA HIS A 81 -10.04 12.55 -31.56
C HIS A 81 -9.26 11.45 -30.83
N SER A 82 -7.97 11.26 -31.14
CA SER A 82 -7.21 10.08 -30.74
C SER A 82 -6.31 10.26 -29.52
N PHE A 83 -6.15 11.50 -28.99
CA PHE A 83 -5.23 11.67 -27.88
C PHE A 83 -5.82 11.20 -26.54
N GLU A 84 -4.99 10.48 -25.81
CA GLU A 84 -5.31 9.84 -24.53
C GLU A 84 -4.81 10.64 -23.34
N CYS A 85 -3.79 11.50 -23.56
CA CYS A 85 -3.08 12.20 -22.49
C CYS A 85 -2.65 13.61 -22.92
N ILE A 86 -2.75 14.55 -22.00
CA ILE A 86 -2.10 15.88 -22.07
C ILE A 86 -1.17 15.97 -20.87
N ASP A 87 0.14 15.98 -21.11
CA ASP A 87 1.13 16.22 -20.07
C ASP A 87 1.57 17.68 -20.06
N ILE A 88 1.62 18.28 -18.88
CA ILE A 88 1.96 19.69 -18.70
C ILE A 88 3.09 19.81 -17.68
N SER A 89 4.18 20.48 -18.10
CA SER A 89 5.32 20.74 -17.22
C SER A 89 4.86 21.29 -15.87
N LYS A 90 5.35 20.70 -14.79
CA LYS A 90 5.09 21.18 -13.42
C LYS A 90 5.47 22.65 -13.20
N ASN A 91 6.42 23.16 -14.01
CA ASN A 91 6.89 24.54 -13.97
C ASN A 91 6.03 25.50 -14.81
N ASN A 92 5.04 25.01 -15.57
CA ASN A 92 4.11 25.89 -16.29
C ASN A 92 3.34 26.75 -15.29
N LYS A 93 3.24 28.06 -15.57
CA LYS A 93 2.64 29.05 -14.66
C LYS A 93 1.10 29.15 -14.82
N TYR A 94 0.57 28.70 -15.94
CA TYR A 94 -0.83 28.93 -16.35
C TYR A 94 -1.68 27.67 -16.25
N TYR A 95 -1.05 26.51 -16.49
CA TYR A 95 -1.75 25.22 -16.60
C TYR A 95 -1.09 24.14 -15.76
N CYS A 96 -1.83 23.07 -15.52
CA CYS A 96 -1.32 21.81 -14.98
C CYS A 96 -2.12 20.65 -15.53
N SER A 97 -1.54 19.45 -15.50
CA SER A 97 -2.26 18.21 -15.77
C SER A 97 -2.40 17.37 -14.49
N ILE A 98 -3.50 16.63 -14.42
CA ILE A 98 -3.74 15.59 -13.41
C ILE A 98 -4.26 14.39 -14.19
N ASP A 99 -3.53 13.29 -14.13
CA ASP A 99 -3.88 12.04 -14.82
C ASP A 99 -4.22 12.27 -16.32
N GLY A 100 -3.41 13.07 -17.00
CA GLY A 100 -3.56 13.38 -18.42
C GLY A 100 -4.68 14.35 -18.76
N VAL A 101 -5.43 14.85 -17.80
CA VAL A 101 -6.50 15.85 -17.97
C VAL A 101 -5.93 17.25 -17.67
N ALA A 102 -6.24 18.24 -18.52
CA ALA A 102 -5.73 19.58 -18.39
C ALA A 102 -6.62 20.50 -17.54
N PHE A 103 -5.97 21.28 -16.68
CA PHE A 103 -6.60 22.24 -15.77
C PHE A 103 -5.89 23.60 -15.80
N SER A 104 -6.60 24.64 -15.34
CA SER A 104 -5.95 25.88 -14.94
C SER A 104 -4.95 25.62 -13.80
N LYS A 105 -3.92 26.45 -13.66
CA LYS A 105 -2.86 26.25 -12.64
C LYS A 105 -3.39 26.17 -11.22
N ASP A 106 -4.44 26.94 -10.90
CA ASP A 106 -5.13 26.92 -9.62
C ASP A 106 -6.10 25.74 -9.45
N LYS A 107 -6.22 24.90 -10.48
CA LYS A 107 -7.10 23.74 -10.57
C LYS A 107 -8.61 24.03 -10.43
N LYS A 108 -9.00 25.30 -10.55
CA LYS A 108 -10.42 25.68 -10.44
C LYS A 108 -11.22 25.47 -11.72
N LYS A 109 -10.53 25.38 -12.86
CA LYS A 109 -11.16 25.14 -14.17
C LYS A 109 -10.60 23.86 -14.76
N LEU A 110 -11.49 22.95 -15.20
CA LEU A 110 -11.14 21.88 -16.11
C LEU A 110 -11.12 22.45 -17.52
N LEU A 111 -10.02 22.27 -18.26
CA LEU A 111 -9.80 22.89 -19.57
C LEU A 111 -10.02 21.89 -20.70
N LYS A 112 -9.52 20.67 -20.60
CA LYS A 112 -9.71 19.63 -21.60
C LYS A 112 -9.62 18.24 -21.00
N TYR A 113 -10.61 17.44 -21.30
CA TYR A 113 -10.61 15.99 -21.08
C TYR A 113 -10.26 15.29 -22.39
N PRO A 114 -9.24 14.40 -22.44
CA PRO A 114 -8.81 13.77 -23.68
C PRO A 114 -9.92 12.90 -24.32
N PRO A 115 -10.15 13.01 -25.63
CA PRO A 115 -11.23 12.31 -26.30
C PRO A 115 -11.06 10.79 -26.37
N ALA A 116 -9.83 10.28 -26.33
CA ALA A 116 -9.55 8.84 -26.37
C ALA A 116 -9.18 8.24 -25.00
N LYS A 117 -9.28 9.04 -23.91
CA LYS A 117 -9.07 8.52 -22.54
C LYS A 117 -10.09 7.43 -22.25
N LYS A 118 -9.63 6.31 -21.64
CA LYS A 118 -10.41 5.06 -21.55
C LYS A 118 -11.28 4.94 -20.31
N ASP A 119 -11.43 6.02 -19.54
CA ASP A 119 -12.28 6.00 -18.35
C ASP A 119 -13.76 5.86 -18.75
N GLU A 120 -14.46 4.92 -18.15
CA GLU A 120 -15.92 4.84 -18.27
C GLU A 120 -16.62 5.83 -17.32
N ILE A 121 -16.00 6.11 -16.18
CA ILE A 121 -16.48 7.06 -15.16
C ILE A 121 -15.34 7.99 -14.78
N TYR A 122 -15.56 9.30 -14.83
CA TYR A 122 -14.59 10.29 -14.41
C TYR A 122 -15.10 11.09 -13.21
N THR A 123 -14.28 11.18 -12.16
CA THR A 123 -14.56 12.05 -10.99
C THR A 123 -13.88 13.38 -11.16
N ILE A 124 -14.66 14.45 -11.25
CA ILE A 124 -14.15 15.83 -11.31
C ILE A 124 -13.56 16.16 -9.93
N PRO A 125 -12.30 16.65 -9.87
CA PRO A 125 -11.67 17.00 -8.59
C PRO A 125 -12.43 18.07 -7.80
N ASP A 126 -12.44 17.97 -6.48
CA ASP A 126 -13.10 18.92 -5.56
C ASP A 126 -12.54 20.36 -5.65
N SER A 127 -11.34 20.54 -6.24
CA SER A 127 -10.79 21.87 -6.51
C SER A 127 -11.50 22.63 -7.63
N VAL A 128 -12.20 21.90 -8.52
CA VAL A 128 -12.87 22.49 -9.70
C VAL A 128 -14.14 23.22 -9.25
N SER A 129 -14.24 24.48 -9.62
CA SER A 129 -15.44 25.30 -9.36
C SER A 129 -16.23 25.63 -10.63
N LYS A 130 -15.63 25.44 -11.80
CA LYS A 130 -16.20 25.83 -13.08
C LYS A 130 -15.85 24.85 -14.19
N LEU A 131 -16.86 24.39 -14.89
CA LEU A 131 -16.77 23.61 -16.14
C LEU A 131 -17.21 24.53 -17.30
N SER A 132 -16.30 25.39 -17.73
CA SER A 132 -16.61 26.52 -18.63
C SER A 132 -16.10 26.35 -20.05
N MET A 133 -15.62 25.18 -20.39
CA MET A 133 -15.16 24.92 -21.77
C MET A 133 -16.28 24.23 -22.56
N PRO A 134 -16.93 24.91 -23.52
CA PRO A 134 -17.76 24.22 -24.50
C PRO A 134 -16.94 23.10 -25.14
N MET A 135 -17.52 21.93 -25.28
CA MET A 135 -16.88 20.75 -25.89
C MET A 135 -15.71 20.14 -25.07
N GLY A 136 -15.59 20.43 -23.79
CA GLY A 136 -14.51 19.89 -22.95
C GLY A 136 -14.48 18.36 -22.89
N PHE A 137 -15.64 17.70 -22.95
CA PHE A 137 -15.82 16.25 -22.90
C PHE A 137 -16.50 15.66 -24.16
N THR A 138 -16.85 16.47 -25.16
CA THR A 138 -17.82 16.08 -26.20
C THR A 138 -17.38 14.96 -27.13
N LEU A 139 -16.09 14.72 -27.25
CA LEU A 139 -15.55 13.77 -28.22
C LEU A 139 -15.11 12.44 -27.59
N ASN A 140 -15.28 12.26 -26.29
CA ASN A 140 -14.92 11.01 -25.64
C ASN A 140 -16.09 10.01 -25.68
N GLU A 141 -15.92 8.95 -26.46
CA GLU A 141 -16.93 7.89 -26.61
C GLU A 141 -16.87 6.83 -25.50
N ASN A 142 -15.78 6.76 -24.74
CA ASN A 142 -15.61 5.81 -23.65
C ASN A 142 -16.33 6.25 -22.38
N LEU A 143 -16.37 7.58 -22.13
CA LEU A 143 -16.92 8.15 -20.91
C LEU A 143 -18.46 8.01 -20.88
N LYS A 144 -18.96 7.21 -19.96
CA LYS A 144 -20.39 6.94 -19.77
C LYS A 144 -20.99 7.73 -18.62
N ALA A 145 -20.16 8.13 -17.65
CA ALA A 145 -20.62 8.89 -16.50
C ALA A 145 -19.58 9.88 -15.99
N VAL A 146 -20.04 10.97 -15.37
CA VAL A 146 -19.21 11.90 -14.62
C VAL A 146 -19.75 12.08 -13.22
N ILE A 147 -18.84 12.22 -12.24
CA ILE A 147 -19.17 12.56 -10.87
C ILE A 147 -18.78 14.02 -10.66
N ILE A 148 -19.79 14.86 -10.38
CA ILE A 148 -19.63 16.32 -10.24
C ILE A 148 -19.73 16.71 -8.76
N PRO A 149 -18.65 17.24 -8.17
CA PRO A 149 -18.63 17.64 -6.77
C PRO A 149 -19.44 18.94 -6.52
N LYS A 150 -19.77 19.20 -5.25
CA LYS A 150 -20.48 20.43 -4.82
C LYS A 150 -19.70 21.72 -5.07
N SER A 151 -18.39 21.63 -5.25
CA SER A 151 -17.52 22.76 -5.58
C SER A 151 -17.84 23.39 -6.92
N VAL A 152 -18.32 22.60 -7.88
CA VAL A 152 -18.74 23.10 -9.21
C VAL A 152 -19.97 23.97 -9.06
N LYS A 153 -19.86 25.24 -9.49
CA LYS A 153 -20.93 26.24 -9.41
C LYS A 153 -21.47 26.63 -10.80
N GLU A 154 -20.74 26.27 -11.86
CA GLU A 154 -21.09 26.62 -13.21
C GLU A 154 -20.70 25.50 -14.18
N ILE A 155 -21.62 25.14 -15.07
CA ILE A 155 -21.42 24.20 -16.17
C ILE A 155 -21.90 24.87 -17.44
N SER A 156 -21.01 25.06 -18.42
CA SER A 156 -21.37 25.68 -19.70
C SER A 156 -22.21 24.73 -20.55
N LEU A 157 -23.01 25.31 -21.43
CA LEU A 157 -23.75 24.54 -22.47
C LEU A 157 -22.74 23.70 -23.27
N TYR A 158 -23.17 22.52 -23.71
CA TYR A 158 -22.39 21.59 -24.52
C TYR A 158 -21.07 21.13 -23.89
N THR A 159 -20.95 21.20 -22.55
CA THR A 159 -19.75 20.68 -21.84
C THR A 159 -19.58 19.18 -22.07
N PHE A 160 -20.67 18.42 -22.07
CA PHE A 160 -20.67 16.97 -22.23
C PHE A 160 -21.26 16.56 -23.58
N GLY A 161 -20.72 15.47 -24.16
CA GLY A 161 -21.18 14.88 -25.41
C GLY A 161 -22.33 13.91 -25.23
N THR A 162 -22.88 13.46 -26.36
CA THR A 162 -24.03 12.53 -26.43
C THR A 162 -23.69 11.11 -25.96
N SER A 163 -22.43 10.74 -25.88
CA SER A 163 -21.97 9.43 -25.35
C SER A 163 -22.09 9.34 -23.82
N LEU A 164 -22.23 10.48 -23.11
CA LEU A 164 -22.44 10.47 -21.68
C LEU A 164 -23.87 10.03 -21.36
N ASN A 165 -24.01 9.01 -20.51
CA ASN A 165 -25.32 8.47 -20.12
C ASN A 165 -25.86 9.08 -18.84
N SER A 166 -24.99 9.38 -17.88
CA SER A 166 -25.39 9.81 -16.55
C SER A 166 -24.45 10.82 -15.92
N ILE A 167 -25.02 11.66 -15.08
CA ILE A 167 -24.32 12.62 -14.22
C ILE A 167 -24.62 12.25 -12.78
N TYR A 168 -23.58 11.94 -12.02
CA TYR A 168 -23.63 11.74 -10.59
C TYR A 168 -23.38 13.09 -9.91
N GLY A 169 -24.24 13.47 -8.98
CA GLY A 169 -24.12 14.74 -8.29
C GLY A 169 -24.96 14.81 -7.03
N TYR A 170 -24.86 15.92 -6.36
CA TYR A 170 -25.60 16.17 -5.12
C TYR A 170 -26.92 16.88 -5.45
N LYS A 171 -27.98 16.52 -4.73
CA LYS A 171 -29.28 17.17 -4.84
C LYS A 171 -29.17 18.68 -4.59
N GLY A 172 -29.87 19.48 -5.35
CA GLY A 172 -29.90 20.95 -5.25
C GLY A 172 -28.65 21.64 -5.82
N THR A 173 -27.80 20.92 -6.58
CA THR A 173 -26.61 21.52 -7.21
C THR A 173 -26.80 21.79 -8.70
N VAL A 174 -25.87 22.54 -9.29
CA VAL A 174 -25.84 22.81 -10.74
C VAL A 174 -25.74 21.52 -11.55
N ALA A 175 -25.18 20.44 -11.00
CA ALA A 175 -25.10 19.14 -11.65
C ALA A 175 -26.49 18.54 -11.89
N GLU A 176 -27.39 18.63 -10.90
CA GLU A 176 -28.77 18.17 -11.05
C GLU A 176 -29.54 19.00 -12.08
N THR A 177 -29.44 20.33 -12.00
CA THR A 177 -30.08 21.25 -12.92
C THR A 177 -29.62 20.99 -14.36
N TYR A 178 -28.30 20.95 -14.57
CA TYR A 178 -27.72 20.70 -15.90
C TYR A 178 -28.13 19.35 -16.46
N ALA A 179 -28.12 18.29 -15.66
CA ALA A 179 -28.54 16.96 -16.11
C ALA A 179 -30.00 16.98 -16.60
N LYS A 180 -30.90 17.59 -15.84
CA LYS A 180 -32.33 17.68 -16.21
C LYS A 180 -32.57 18.51 -17.46
N GLU A 181 -31.90 19.65 -17.58
CA GLU A 181 -32.06 20.55 -18.72
C GLU A 181 -31.50 19.99 -20.03
N ASN A 182 -30.47 19.12 -19.93
CA ASN A 182 -29.79 18.57 -21.11
C ASN A 182 -30.10 17.08 -21.36
N GLY A 183 -31.09 16.50 -20.65
CA GLY A 183 -31.58 15.14 -20.91
C GLY A 183 -30.69 14.01 -20.41
N PHE A 184 -29.72 14.29 -19.50
CA PHE A 184 -28.91 13.26 -18.89
C PHE A 184 -29.60 12.62 -17.68
N LYS A 185 -29.38 11.33 -17.46
CA LYS A 185 -29.83 10.65 -16.24
C LYS A 185 -29.07 11.22 -15.03
N PHE A 186 -29.77 11.88 -14.11
CA PHE A 186 -29.20 12.29 -12.85
C PHE A 186 -29.22 11.16 -11.82
N ILE A 187 -28.08 10.91 -11.17
CA ILE A 187 -27.92 9.93 -10.09
C ILE A 187 -27.45 10.67 -8.84
N GLU A 188 -28.32 10.70 -7.85
CA GLU A 188 -28.02 11.38 -6.58
C GLU A 188 -26.94 10.62 -5.82
N ILE A 189 -25.88 11.33 -5.39
CA ILE A 189 -24.85 10.86 -4.50
C ILE A 189 -24.91 11.63 -3.18
N SER A 190 -24.35 11.01 -2.14
CA SER A 190 -24.31 11.59 -0.80
C SER A 190 -22.88 11.76 -0.30
N GLU A 191 -22.70 12.60 0.71
CA GLU A 191 -21.45 12.64 1.44
C GLU A 191 -21.41 11.53 2.50
N PRO A 192 -20.23 11.01 2.81
CA PRO A 192 -20.07 10.07 3.91
C PRO A 192 -20.53 10.67 5.24
N THR A 193 -21.44 9.97 5.91
CA THR A 193 -21.79 10.24 7.31
C THR A 193 -20.90 9.47 8.26
N SER A 194 -20.42 8.27 7.82
CA SER A 194 -19.46 7.46 8.56
C SER A 194 -18.64 6.59 7.60
N VAL A 195 -17.52 6.13 8.10
CA VAL A 195 -16.71 5.05 7.50
C VAL A 195 -16.39 4.01 8.57
N SER A 196 -16.36 2.73 8.20
CA SER A 196 -16.01 1.62 9.07
C SER A 196 -14.98 0.71 8.41
N LEU A 197 -14.28 -0.08 9.21
CA LEU A 197 -13.36 -1.11 8.76
C LEU A 197 -13.90 -2.48 9.13
N ASN A 198 -13.59 -3.49 8.32
CA ASN A 198 -13.95 -4.90 8.59
C ASN A 198 -13.27 -5.47 9.84
N LYS A 199 -12.23 -4.79 10.38
CA LYS A 199 -11.57 -5.11 11.64
C LYS A 199 -11.16 -3.84 12.39
N THR A 200 -11.41 -3.84 13.72
CA THR A 200 -10.96 -2.81 14.64
C THR A 200 -9.64 -3.16 15.33
N SER A 201 -9.27 -4.45 15.29
CA SER A 201 -7.98 -4.97 15.76
C SER A 201 -7.48 -6.07 14.85
N LEU A 202 -6.16 -6.18 14.71
CA LEU A 202 -5.47 -7.12 13.84
C LEU A 202 -4.15 -7.53 14.48
N THR A 203 -3.85 -8.83 14.49
CA THR A 203 -2.54 -9.34 14.89
C THR A 203 -1.87 -9.99 13.69
N LEU A 204 -0.63 -9.61 13.40
CA LEU A 204 0.19 -10.13 12.30
C LEU A 204 1.56 -10.52 12.83
N ASP A 205 2.17 -11.53 12.23
CA ASP A 205 3.60 -11.78 12.40
C ASP A 205 4.41 -10.90 11.45
N VAL A 206 5.63 -10.56 11.82
CA VAL A 206 6.57 -9.81 10.96
C VAL A 206 6.65 -10.43 9.57
N GLY A 207 6.59 -9.60 8.52
CA GLY A 207 6.61 -10.01 7.12
C GLY A 207 5.24 -10.44 6.55
N LYS A 208 4.20 -10.55 7.38
CA LYS A 208 2.84 -10.85 6.93
C LYS A 208 2.06 -9.60 6.58
N SER A 209 1.04 -9.75 5.77
CA SER A 209 0.14 -8.66 5.38
C SER A 209 -1.33 -9.07 5.45
N TYR A 210 -2.19 -8.06 5.58
CA TYR A 210 -3.64 -8.20 5.58
C TYR A 210 -4.27 -6.98 4.92
N THR A 211 -5.31 -7.17 4.12
CA THR A 211 -6.04 -6.05 3.50
C THR A 211 -7.26 -5.71 4.33
N LEU A 212 -7.27 -4.51 4.90
CA LEU A 212 -8.43 -3.92 5.54
C LEU A 212 -9.42 -3.45 4.47
N THR A 213 -10.67 -3.85 4.59
CA THR A 213 -11.75 -3.35 3.74
C THR A 213 -12.56 -2.29 4.48
N LYS A 214 -12.93 -1.25 3.74
CA LYS A 214 -13.71 -0.12 4.25
C LYS A 214 -15.14 -0.20 3.75
N THR A 215 -16.08 0.24 4.58
CA THR A 215 -17.48 0.44 4.21
C THR A 215 -17.88 1.85 4.59
N VAL A 216 -18.55 2.55 3.69
CA VAL A 216 -19.02 3.92 3.89
C VAL A 216 -20.54 3.94 4.03
N SER A 217 -21.07 4.85 4.82
CA SER A 217 -22.50 5.09 4.93
C SER A 217 -22.80 6.56 4.59
N PRO A 218 -23.89 6.83 3.86
CA PRO A 218 -24.79 5.89 3.20
C PRO A 218 -24.11 5.19 2.01
N SER A 219 -24.68 4.11 1.50
CA SER A 219 -24.07 3.27 0.44
C SER A 219 -23.87 4.00 -0.90
N ASN A 220 -24.63 5.06 -1.15
CA ASN A 220 -24.50 5.95 -2.31
C ASN A 220 -23.49 7.09 -2.07
N ALA A 221 -22.75 7.07 -0.97
CA ALA A 221 -21.75 8.10 -0.71
C ALA A 221 -20.52 7.90 -1.60
N VAL A 222 -20.08 8.98 -2.23
CA VAL A 222 -18.87 9.03 -3.06
C VAL A 222 -17.82 9.85 -2.35
N THR A 223 -16.61 9.27 -2.20
CA THR A 223 -15.52 9.92 -1.49
C THR A 223 -14.17 9.31 -1.91
N SER A 224 -13.13 10.10 -1.84
CA SER A 224 -11.76 9.60 -1.84
C SER A 224 -11.34 9.19 -0.43
N TYR A 225 -10.32 8.34 -0.34
CA TYR A 225 -9.82 7.83 0.93
C TYR A 225 -8.32 8.07 1.04
N THR A 226 -7.89 8.41 2.24
CA THR A 226 -6.48 8.41 2.61
C THR A 226 -6.25 7.40 3.72
N TRP A 227 -5.14 6.69 3.64
CA TRP A 227 -4.70 5.71 4.62
C TRP A 227 -3.44 6.21 5.32
N SER A 228 -3.33 5.96 6.60
CA SER A 228 -2.14 6.31 7.37
C SER A 228 -1.86 5.29 8.47
N SER A 229 -0.60 5.22 8.88
CA SER A 229 -0.14 4.45 10.03
C SER A 229 0.47 5.38 11.07
N SER A 230 0.14 5.17 12.33
CA SER A 230 0.73 5.93 13.43
C SER A 230 2.21 5.56 13.69
N ASN A 231 2.66 4.40 13.17
CA ASN A 231 4.04 3.94 13.30
C ASN A 231 4.43 3.08 12.09
N THR A 232 5.04 3.71 11.08
CA THR A 232 5.44 3.06 9.83
C THR A 232 6.64 2.11 9.97
N SER A 233 7.39 2.17 11.08
CA SER A 233 8.43 1.20 11.39
C SER A 233 7.87 -0.14 11.87
N VAL A 234 6.69 -0.15 12.48
CA VAL A 234 5.97 -1.35 12.93
C VAL A 234 5.09 -1.91 11.83
N ALA A 235 4.23 -1.09 11.23
CA ALA A 235 3.34 -1.51 10.15
C ALA A 235 3.10 -0.36 9.17
N THR A 236 3.10 -0.66 7.88
CA THR A 236 2.71 0.28 6.81
C THR A 236 1.36 -0.09 6.25
N VAL A 237 0.71 0.88 5.59
CA VAL A 237 -0.52 0.66 4.82
C VAL A 237 -0.40 1.36 3.47
N ASP A 238 -0.89 0.73 2.41
CA ASP A 238 -0.97 1.32 1.08
C ASP A 238 -2.34 1.97 0.80
N GLY A 239 -2.51 2.59 -0.39
CA GLY A 239 -3.74 3.23 -0.82
C GLY A 239 -4.95 2.29 -0.93
N ASN A 240 -4.73 0.99 -1.00
CA ASN A 240 -5.77 -0.04 -1.10
C ASN A 240 -6.12 -0.66 0.26
N GLY A 241 -5.49 -0.20 1.36
CA GLY A 241 -5.72 -0.71 2.70
C GLY A 241 -4.93 -1.97 3.03
N LYS A 242 -3.93 -2.36 2.21
CA LYS A 242 -3.04 -3.49 2.52
C LYS A 242 -2.04 -3.08 3.60
N VAL A 243 -2.21 -3.65 4.77
CA VAL A 243 -1.31 -3.50 5.92
C VAL A 243 -0.18 -4.50 5.79
N THR A 244 1.06 -4.04 5.95
CA THR A 244 2.27 -4.89 5.95
C THR A 244 3.01 -4.72 7.27
N ALA A 245 3.19 -5.83 7.99
CA ALA A 245 3.89 -5.91 9.26
C ALA A 245 5.41 -5.89 9.04
N LYS A 246 6.14 -4.94 9.66
CA LYS A 246 7.60 -4.75 9.47
C LYS A 246 8.43 -5.14 10.69
N ALA A 247 8.01 -4.70 11.88
CA ALA A 247 8.72 -5.00 13.12
C ALA A 247 7.73 -5.20 14.27
N SER A 248 8.13 -5.93 15.32
CA SER A 248 7.29 -6.14 16.50
C SER A 248 6.89 -4.83 17.18
N GLY A 249 5.66 -4.76 17.64
CA GLY A 249 5.12 -3.56 18.28
C GLY A 249 3.64 -3.35 17.97
N THR A 250 3.18 -2.11 18.14
CA THR A 250 1.81 -1.72 17.84
C THR A 250 1.78 -0.48 16.94
N ALA A 251 0.84 -0.46 16.01
CA ALA A 251 0.52 0.69 15.19
C ALA A 251 -1.00 0.82 15.05
N THR A 252 -1.50 2.05 14.88
CA THR A 252 -2.90 2.31 14.54
C THR A 252 -2.96 2.66 13.06
N ILE A 253 -3.71 1.88 12.30
CA ILE A 253 -4.01 2.18 10.90
C ILE A 253 -5.31 2.96 10.87
N THR A 254 -5.31 4.08 10.15
CA THR A 254 -6.46 4.98 10.00
C THR A 254 -6.82 5.11 8.53
N VAL A 255 -8.11 4.94 8.21
CA VAL A 255 -8.69 5.39 6.95
C VAL A 255 -9.46 6.68 7.21
N LYS A 256 -9.35 7.63 6.28
CA LYS A 256 -10.05 8.94 6.35
C LYS A 256 -10.69 9.23 5.00
N THR A 257 -11.96 9.64 5.01
CA THR A 257 -12.69 10.14 3.84
C THR A 257 -12.32 11.60 3.53
N SER A 258 -12.60 12.08 2.31
CA SER A 258 -12.34 13.48 1.91
C SER A 258 -13.02 14.49 2.81
N ASN A 259 -14.22 14.18 3.33
CA ASN A 259 -14.96 15.04 4.29
C ASN A 259 -14.60 14.79 5.77
N GLY A 260 -13.51 14.06 6.04
CA GLY A 260 -12.91 13.95 7.38
C GLY A 260 -13.44 12.83 8.27
N LYS A 261 -14.36 11.95 7.82
CA LYS A 261 -14.78 10.78 8.60
C LYS A 261 -13.64 9.78 8.70
N THR A 262 -13.46 9.15 9.86
CA THR A 262 -12.34 8.25 10.11
C THR A 262 -12.79 6.92 10.71
N ALA A 263 -12.03 5.87 10.42
CA ALA A 263 -12.09 4.60 11.13
C ALA A 263 -10.67 4.07 11.36
N THR A 264 -10.49 3.34 12.45
CA THR A 264 -9.17 2.88 12.88
C THR A 264 -9.13 1.38 13.11
N CYS A 265 -7.96 0.79 12.92
CA CYS A 265 -7.64 -0.59 13.29
C CYS A 265 -6.33 -0.60 14.09
N LYS A 266 -6.36 -1.14 15.31
CA LYS A 266 -5.15 -1.37 16.11
C LYS A 266 -4.44 -2.61 15.58
N VAL A 267 -3.23 -2.46 15.08
CA VAL A 267 -2.39 -3.55 14.56
C VAL A 267 -1.33 -3.88 15.59
N THR A 268 -1.30 -5.14 16.03
CA THR A 268 -0.22 -5.70 16.84
C THR A 268 0.64 -6.59 15.95
N VAL A 269 1.92 -6.31 15.90
CA VAL A 269 2.88 -7.11 15.12
C VAL A 269 3.72 -7.93 16.08
N ASN A 270 3.70 -9.24 15.88
CA ASN A 270 4.49 -10.19 16.65
C ASN A 270 5.73 -10.64 15.87
N LEU A 271 6.79 -11.01 16.58
CA LEU A 271 7.87 -11.81 16.01
C LEU A 271 7.35 -13.23 15.69
N PRO A 272 7.96 -13.93 14.75
CA PRO A 272 7.65 -15.34 14.52
C PRO A 272 7.94 -16.17 15.78
N ALA A 273 7.17 -17.24 15.97
CA ALA A 273 7.41 -18.14 17.08
C ALA A 273 8.76 -18.84 16.93
N PRO A 274 9.60 -18.90 17.97
CA PRO A 274 10.82 -19.68 17.93
C PRO A 274 10.52 -21.15 17.71
N GLN A 275 11.29 -21.82 16.87
CA GLN A 275 11.17 -23.26 16.62
C GLN A 275 12.19 -24.03 17.45
N ILE A 276 11.77 -25.03 18.21
CA ILE A 276 12.68 -25.98 18.84
C ILE A 276 13.33 -26.80 17.74
N THR A 277 14.66 -26.75 17.65
CA THR A 277 15.46 -27.46 16.66
C THR A 277 16.03 -28.78 17.20
N GLY A 278 16.01 -28.96 18.52
CA GLY A 278 16.49 -30.19 19.13
C GLY A 278 16.11 -30.36 20.60
N LEU A 279 15.86 -31.60 20.99
CA LEU A 279 15.73 -32.04 22.37
C LEU A 279 16.65 -33.23 22.59
N ALA A 280 17.66 -33.08 23.46
CA ALA A 280 18.68 -34.11 23.69
C ALA A 280 18.77 -34.45 25.18
N ASN A 281 18.89 -35.74 25.51
CA ASN A 281 19.23 -36.17 26.85
C ASN A 281 20.73 -35.91 27.09
N THR A 282 21.07 -35.27 28.20
CA THR A 282 22.42 -34.94 28.61
C THR A 282 22.63 -35.34 30.08
N THR A 283 23.86 -35.27 30.58
CA THR A 283 24.14 -35.49 31.99
C THR A 283 23.46 -34.47 32.88
N GLY A 284 23.21 -33.23 32.37
CA GLY A 284 22.54 -32.16 33.09
C GLY A 284 21.00 -32.18 33.00
N GLY A 285 20.43 -33.12 32.24
CA GLY A 285 18.98 -33.16 32.02
C GLY A 285 18.59 -33.15 30.52
N ILE A 286 17.48 -32.55 30.16
CA ILE A 286 17.06 -32.37 28.75
C ILE A 286 17.59 -31.03 28.25
N LYS A 287 18.51 -31.04 27.28
CA LYS A 287 18.93 -29.86 26.55
C LYS A 287 17.91 -29.54 25.47
N ILE A 288 17.35 -28.33 25.51
CA ILE A 288 16.41 -27.74 24.56
C ILE A 288 17.20 -26.76 23.72
N SER A 289 17.13 -26.85 22.40
CA SER A 289 17.76 -25.92 21.46
C SER A 289 16.72 -25.38 20.49
N TRP A 290 16.85 -24.12 20.07
CA TRP A 290 15.92 -23.47 19.15
C TRP A 290 16.64 -22.47 18.23
N ASN A 291 15.96 -22.08 17.14
CA ASN A 291 16.50 -21.10 16.22
C ASN A 291 16.50 -19.69 16.84
N LYS A 292 17.49 -18.90 16.47
CA LYS A 292 17.48 -17.46 16.73
C LYS A 292 16.33 -16.83 15.96
N VAL A 293 15.64 -15.87 16.60
CA VAL A 293 14.62 -15.03 15.98
C VAL A 293 15.12 -13.58 15.98
N ASP A 294 15.26 -13.00 14.79
CA ASP A 294 15.74 -11.63 14.65
C ASP A 294 14.74 -10.66 15.29
N GLY A 295 15.27 -9.67 16.01
CA GLY A 295 14.46 -8.72 16.77
C GLY A 295 14.03 -9.21 18.16
N ALA A 296 14.25 -10.48 18.52
CA ALA A 296 14.02 -10.96 19.89
C ALA A 296 15.13 -10.48 20.83
N TYR A 297 14.76 -9.90 21.97
CA TYR A 297 15.70 -9.62 23.05
C TYR A 297 16.12 -10.89 23.77
N GLY A 298 15.17 -11.81 23.97
CA GLY A 298 15.39 -13.09 24.62
C GLY A 298 14.21 -14.03 24.40
N TYR A 299 14.21 -15.11 25.16
CA TYR A 299 13.25 -16.22 25.03
C TYR A 299 12.71 -16.59 26.39
N ARG A 300 11.42 -16.92 26.43
CA ARG A 300 10.72 -17.46 27.57
C ARG A 300 10.31 -18.89 27.30
N LEU A 301 10.80 -19.82 28.12
CA LEU A 301 10.52 -21.24 28.04
C LEU A 301 9.33 -21.59 28.93
N TYR A 302 8.51 -22.49 28.43
CA TYR A 302 7.38 -23.06 29.13
C TYR A 302 7.45 -24.57 29.06
N TYR A 303 7.00 -25.24 30.10
CA TYR A 303 6.74 -26.67 30.11
C TYR A 303 5.26 -26.94 30.32
N LYS A 304 4.78 -28.11 29.88
CA LYS A 304 3.38 -28.54 30.05
C LYS A 304 3.35 -29.66 31.07
N PRO A 305 2.84 -29.44 32.30
CA PRO A 305 2.62 -30.51 33.26
C PRO A 305 1.55 -31.48 32.75
N VAL A 306 1.51 -32.68 33.34
CA VAL A 306 0.52 -33.74 33.01
C VAL A 306 -0.92 -33.24 33.13
N SER A 307 -1.19 -32.34 34.08
CA SER A 307 -2.47 -31.67 34.27
C SER A 307 -2.28 -30.15 34.27
N GLY A 308 -3.14 -29.45 33.54
CA GLY A 308 -3.14 -27.98 33.46
C GLY A 308 -2.51 -27.41 32.22
N GLY A 309 -2.40 -26.07 32.19
CA GLY A 309 -1.85 -25.31 31.08
C GLY A 309 -0.33 -25.15 31.11
N TRP A 310 0.23 -24.47 30.13
CA TRP A 310 1.63 -24.12 30.03
C TRP A 310 2.12 -23.32 31.26
N LYS A 311 3.22 -23.74 31.87
CA LYS A 311 3.85 -23.06 32.98
C LYS A 311 5.19 -22.48 32.54
N ARG A 312 5.42 -21.19 32.80
CA ARG A 312 6.73 -20.52 32.64
C ARG A 312 7.72 -21.13 33.62
N PHE A 313 8.96 -21.37 33.15
CA PHE A 313 10.00 -21.82 34.04
C PHE A 313 11.37 -21.14 33.82
N LYS A 314 11.63 -20.52 32.63
CA LYS A 314 12.93 -19.88 32.39
C LYS A 314 12.79 -18.74 31.35
N ASP A 315 13.51 -17.64 31.61
CA ASP A 315 13.85 -16.62 30.61
C ASP A 315 15.34 -16.67 30.35
N THR A 316 15.78 -16.47 29.09
CA THR A 316 17.19 -16.49 28.69
C THR A 316 17.38 -15.70 27.38
N THR A 317 18.60 -15.18 27.17
CA THR A 317 19.01 -14.59 25.88
C THR A 317 19.71 -15.60 24.96
N ALA A 318 20.08 -16.77 25.50
CA ALA A 318 20.67 -17.85 24.72
C ALA A 318 19.64 -18.57 23.84
N THR A 319 20.10 -19.37 22.89
CA THR A 319 19.28 -20.20 22.00
C THR A 319 19.26 -21.69 22.43
N SER A 320 19.71 -21.98 23.66
CA SER A 320 19.58 -23.28 24.30
C SER A 320 19.49 -23.15 25.80
N PHE A 321 18.87 -24.15 26.42
CA PHE A 321 18.79 -24.28 27.87
C PHE A 321 18.71 -25.76 28.24
N THR A 322 19.31 -26.14 29.40
CA THR A 322 19.22 -27.51 29.91
C THR A 322 18.28 -27.51 31.10
N ASP A 323 17.19 -28.22 31.03
CA ASP A 323 16.26 -28.48 32.13
C ASP A 323 16.79 -29.60 32.99
N SER A 324 17.26 -29.27 34.21
CA SER A 324 17.76 -30.22 35.19
C SER A 324 16.68 -30.75 36.15
N GLY A 325 15.45 -30.16 36.10
CA GLY A 325 14.31 -30.58 36.92
C GLY A 325 13.56 -31.83 36.38
N VAL A 326 14.15 -32.51 35.42
CA VAL A 326 13.58 -33.67 34.75
C VAL A 326 13.58 -34.93 35.65
N VAL A 327 12.59 -35.78 35.44
CA VAL A 327 12.45 -37.09 36.17
C VAL A 327 12.73 -38.22 35.20
N PRO A 328 13.56 -39.23 35.58
CA PRO A 328 13.85 -40.38 34.73
C PRO A 328 12.56 -41.09 34.25
N ASN A 329 12.56 -41.44 32.98
CA ASN A 329 11.46 -42.11 32.29
C ASN A 329 10.15 -41.31 32.15
N LYS A 330 10.12 -40.04 32.57
CA LYS A 330 9.02 -39.12 32.29
C LYS A 330 9.23 -38.40 30.96
N THR A 331 8.12 -38.08 30.30
CA THR A 331 8.11 -37.25 29.07
C THR A 331 7.80 -35.82 29.48
N GLU A 332 8.70 -34.91 29.09
CA GLU A 332 8.53 -33.48 29.26
C GLU A 332 8.15 -32.86 27.94
N THR A 333 7.31 -31.83 27.96
CA THR A 333 6.83 -31.11 26.78
C THR A 333 7.12 -29.62 26.94
N TYR A 334 7.74 -29.02 25.92
CA TYR A 334 8.24 -27.65 25.97
C TYR A 334 7.67 -26.80 24.84
N THR A 335 7.55 -25.50 25.09
CA THR A 335 7.34 -24.48 24.07
C THR A 335 8.09 -23.20 24.45
N ILE A 336 8.28 -22.32 23.48
CA ILE A 336 9.11 -21.12 23.64
C ILE A 336 8.39 -19.91 23.02
N ARG A 337 8.56 -18.73 23.60
CA ARG A 337 8.15 -17.45 23.06
C ARG A 337 9.31 -16.46 23.05
N CYS A 338 9.34 -15.55 22.10
CA CYS A 338 10.22 -14.38 22.15
C CYS A 338 9.76 -13.41 23.23
N ILE A 339 10.69 -12.74 23.87
CA ILE A 339 10.44 -11.63 24.80
C ILE A 339 11.19 -10.37 24.36
N ASP A 340 10.62 -9.20 24.71
CA ASP A 340 11.28 -7.91 24.61
C ASP A 340 12.19 -7.64 25.81
N LYS A 341 12.87 -6.49 25.83
CA LYS A 341 13.76 -6.07 26.92
C LYS A 341 13.04 -5.88 28.27
N ASN A 342 11.72 -5.69 28.25
CA ASN A 342 10.90 -5.55 29.45
C ASN A 342 10.33 -6.89 29.93
N GLY A 343 10.64 -7.99 29.23
CA GLY A 343 10.11 -9.30 29.53
C GLY A 343 8.68 -9.56 29.04
N ASN A 344 8.12 -8.70 28.19
CA ASN A 344 6.82 -8.99 27.58
C ASN A 344 6.98 -9.99 26.43
N THR A 345 6.02 -10.91 26.30
CA THR A 345 6.02 -11.85 25.17
C THR A 345 5.62 -11.14 23.88
N VAL A 346 6.46 -11.27 22.84
CA VAL A 346 6.30 -10.58 21.53
C VAL A 346 6.23 -11.55 20.35
N SER A 347 5.96 -12.83 20.60
CA SER A 347 5.73 -13.84 19.57
C SER A 347 4.56 -14.77 19.95
N GLY A 348 4.04 -15.49 18.96
CA GLY A 348 3.26 -16.70 19.17
C GLY A 348 4.08 -17.85 19.81
N PHE A 349 3.49 -19.03 19.90
CA PHE A 349 4.14 -20.26 20.33
C PHE A 349 3.48 -21.48 19.68
N TYR A 350 4.18 -22.60 19.66
CA TYR A 350 3.61 -23.88 19.20
C TYR A 350 2.74 -24.49 20.29
N SER A 351 1.43 -24.52 20.07
CA SER A 351 0.42 -24.96 21.06
C SER A 351 0.55 -26.44 21.46
N MET A 352 1.01 -27.28 20.54
CA MET A 352 1.24 -28.71 20.82
C MET A 352 2.54 -28.93 21.59
N GLY A 353 3.51 -28.02 21.49
CA GLY A 353 4.84 -28.18 22.08
C GLY A 353 5.69 -29.25 21.41
N TRP A 354 6.87 -29.47 21.98
CA TRP A 354 7.83 -30.51 21.59
C TRP A 354 8.14 -31.38 22.77
N SER A 355 8.05 -32.70 22.63
CA SER A 355 8.11 -33.65 23.72
C SER A 355 9.36 -34.53 23.65
N LYS A 356 9.95 -34.82 24.82
CA LYS A 356 11.10 -35.72 24.98
C LYS A 356 10.97 -36.53 26.25
N LYS A 357 11.07 -37.86 26.13
CA LYS A 357 11.25 -38.72 27.27
C LYS A 357 12.66 -38.56 27.82
N TYR A 358 12.81 -38.23 29.08
CA TYR A 358 14.12 -38.17 29.72
C TYR A 358 14.64 -39.58 30.02
N THR A 359 15.74 -39.93 29.37
CA THR A 359 16.50 -41.15 29.64
C THR A 359 17.87 -40.70 30.13
N PRO A 360 18.22 -40.95 31.44
CA PRO A 360 19.50 -40.55 31.95
C PRO A 360 20.65 -41.15 31.13
N VAL A 361 21.66 -40.36 30.81
CA VAL A 361 22.86 -40.85 30.16
C VAL A 361 23.79 -41.47 31.21
N ALA A 362 24.68 -42.36 30.76
CA ALA A 362 25.64 -43.00 31.69
C ALA A 362 26.60 -41.94 32.30
N PRO A 363 26.93 -42.07 33.59
CA PRO A 363 27.96 -41.23 34.18
C PRO A 363 29.34 -41.57 33.61
N THR A 364 30.19 -40.55 33.50
CA THR A 364 31.60 -40.71 33.08
C THR A 364 32.50 -40.57 34.29
N ILE A 365 33.43 -41.49 34.47
CA ILE A 365 34.48 -41.35 35.48
C ILE A 365 35.39 -40.18 35.06
N THR A 366 35.50 -39.17 35.93
CA THR A 366 36.27 -37.96 35.68
C THR A 366 37.66 -38.01 36.30
N ARG A 367 37.83 -38.85 37.35
CA ARG A 367 39.13 -39.00 38.04
C ARG A 367 39.22 -40.34 38.76
N LEU A 368 40.38 -40.92 38.67
CA LEU A 368 40.83 -42.01 39.52
C LEU A 368 42.11 -41.59 40.25
N SER A 369 42.22 -41.83 41.55
CA SER A 369 43.40 -41.51 42.32
C SER A 369 43.62 -42.53 43.45
N ASN A 370 44.87 -42.95 43.66
CA ASN A 370 45.23 -43.78 44.81
C ASN A 370 45.16 -42.96 46.07
N THR A 371 44.68 -43.57 47.13
CA THR A 371 44.66 -43.02 48.51
C THR A 371 45.25 -44.03 49.45
N SER A 372 45.56 -43.61 50.70
CA SER A 372 46.03 -44.53 51.74
C SER A 372 44.98 -45.62 52.10
N LYS A 373 43.73 -45.48 51.72
CA LYS A 373 42.62 -46.38 51.99
C LYS A 373 42.08 -47.13 50.76
N GLY A 374 42.78 -47.00 49.65
CA GLY A 374 42.31 -47.61 48.36
C GLY A 374 42.25 -46.63 47.22
N VAL A 375 41.36 -46.86 46.25
CA VAL A 375 41.17 -46.01 45.03
C VAL A 375 39.96 -45.11 45.22
N SER A 376 40.18 -43.80 45.05
CA SER A 376 39.10 -42.81 44.96
C SER A 376 38.65 -42.69 43.53
N VAL A 377 37.37 -42.81 43.33
CA VAL A 377 36.69 -42.70 42.01
C VAL A 377 35.75 -41.51 42.01
N THR A 378 35.95 -40.61 41.09
CA THR A 378 35.07 -39.42 40.93
C THR A 378 34.40 -39.50 39.55
N TRP A 379 33.12 -39.16 39.49
CA TRP A 379 32.31 -39.11 38.23
C TRP A 379 31.43 -37.89 38.20
N ASN A 380 30.92 -37.55 37.00
CA ASN A 380 30.02 -36.44 36.81
C ASN A 380 28.62 -36.79 37.36
N LYS A 381 27.95 -35.79 37.92
CA LYS A 381 26.56 -35.89 38.41
C LYS A 381 25.60 -36.04 37.21
N ILE A 382 24.62 -36.92 37.36
CA ILE A 382 23.51 -37.09 36.38
C ILE A 382 22.23 -36.49 36.99
N ALA A 383 21.51 -35.67 36.25
CA ALA A 383 20.28 -35.04 36.70
C ALA A 383 19.21 -36.09 37.01
N GLY A 384 18.41 -35.84 38.02
CA GLY A 384 17.24 -36.62 38.38
C GLY A 384 17.47 -38.04 38.94
N VAL A 385 18.71 -38.53 39.00
CA VAL A 385 18.99 -39.84 39.55
C VAL A 385 19.15 -39.80 41.08
N TYR A 386 18.66 -40.82 41.80
CA TYR A 386 18.77 -40.91 43.25
C TYR A 386 20.16 -41.34 43.75
N GLY A 387 20.93 -42.05 42.88
CA GLY A 387 22.21 -42.58 43.25
C GLY A 387 22.94 -43.31 42.12
N TYR A 388 24.11 -43.79 42.44
CA TYR A 388 24.98 -44.49 41.49
C TYR A 388 25.37 -45.86 42.08
N ARG A 389 25.56 -46.83 41.20
CA ARG A 389 26.12 -48.12 41.55
C ARG A 389 27.46 -48.29 40.87
N LEU A 390 28.54 -48.37 41.66
CA LEU A 390 29.89 -48.59 41.17
C LEU A 390 30.16 -50.09 41.03
N TYR A 391 30.63 -50.52 39.89
CA TYR A 391 31.06 -51.90 39.65
C TYR A 391 32.57 -51.91 39.49
N ARG A 392 33.19 -52.96 40.05
CA ARG A 392 34.58 -53.24 39.95
C ARG A 392 34.76 -54.56 39.18
N LYS A 393 35.59 -54.56 38.15
CA LYS A 393 36.02 -55.80 37.47
C LYS A 393 37.36 -56.20 38.07
N TYR A 394 37.46 -57.43 38.46
CA TYR A 394 38.73 -58.08 38.82
C TYR A 394 39.21 -58.80 37.57
N ASP A 395 40.45 -58.51 37.16
CA ASP A 395 41.17 -59.38 36.23
C ASP A 395 41.66 -60.55 37.08
N GLY A 396 41.05 -61.73 36.93
CA GLY A 396 41.29 -62.94 37.70
C GLY A 396 42.64 -63.55 37.40
#